data_afe4f2feb3940c250cad827ee865d360
#
_entry.id   afe4f2feb3940c250cad827ee865d360
#
_cell.length_a   1.000
_cell.length_b   1.000
_cell.length_c   1.000
_cell.angle_alpha   90.00
_cell.angle_beta   90.00
_cell.angle_gamma   90.00
#
_symmetry.space_group_name_H-M   'P 1'
#
loop_
_entity.id
_entity.type
_entity.pdbx_description
1 polymer ?
#
loop_
_entity_poly.entity_id
_entity_poly.type
_entity_poly.pdbx_seq_one_letter_code
_entity_poly.pdbx_strand_id
1 'polypeptide(L)'
;VLRSFGSKTYQTFLDKFKGVAYKMVATATPSPNRYKELIHYAGYLEVMDTGQALTRFFQRDSTKANHLTLYPNMEDEFWLWVSSWALFITRPSDLSPSYSDDGYLLPPLEVRWHELPITYGTAEEQNGQISLFTDAAEGLKEAAKVKRESIADRVTKMKEIVEASPDDHFLLWHDQEAERYAIKEALPEVVDIYGSQDYDIREKRVIDFSEGRTRLFATKKSLSGSGCNFQKYCHREIFVGIDYEFNDFIQAVHRCYRFLQNEPVIIDIIYMENERQIKETLIQKWKDHDHMVRRMIEIVKKYGLSGIGKEERLKRKMGVETVKVTGSHYTAVHDDCVEEVRRMEDNSVGLIHTSIPFGNHYEYSANYDDFGHNQKTERFFEQMD
;
A
#
# COMPACT_ATOMS: atom_id res chain seq x y z
N VAL A 1 -3.89 -6.38 4.52
CA VAL A 1 -3.95 -7.85 4.71
C VAL A 1 -3.50 -8.59 3.45
N LEU A 2 -4.00 -8.23 2.26
CA LEU A 2 -3.69 -8.94 0.99
C LEU A 2 -2.44 -8.44 0.26
N ARG A 3 -1.67 -7.53 0.82
CA ARG A 3 -0.52 -6.87 0.18
C ARG A 3 0.76 -7.71 0.13
N SER A 4 0.89 -8.70 0.99
CA SER A 4 2.10 -9.50 1.11
C SER A 4 1.87 -10.91 0.57
N PHE A 5 2.41 -11.19 -0.62
CA PHE A 5 2.28 -12.48 -1.29
C PHE A 5 2.73 -13.68 -0.43
N GLY A 6 3.82 -13.52 0.33
CA GLY A 6 4.35 -14.59 1.21
C GLY A 6 3.63 -14.74 2.54
N SER A 7 2.62 -13.92 2.86
CA SER A 7 1.92 -14.04 4.14
C SER A 7 0.96 -15.21 4.16
N LYS A 8 0.90 -15.93 5.30
CA LYS A 8 -0.09 -17.02 5.49
C LYS A 8 -1.52 -16.53 5.24
N THR A 9 -1.83 -15.30 5.64
CA THR A 9 -3.16 -14.69 5.43
C THR A 9 -3.48 -14.57 3.96
N TYR A 10 -2.55 -14.06 3.13
CA TYR A 10 -2.76 -13.95 1.68
C TYR A 10 -2.99 -15.32 1.04
N GLN A 11 -2.15 -16.31 1.36
CA GLN A 11 -2.29 -17.67 0.82
C GLN A 11 -3.63 -18.30 1.23
N THR A 12 -4.02 -18.15 2.52
CA THR A 12 -5.32 -18.64 2.99
C THR A 12 -6.49 -17.99 2.25
N PHE A 13 -6.42 -16.70 1.96
CA PHE A 13 -7.47 -15.99 1.22
C PHE A 13 -7.55 -16.47 -0.24
N LEU A 14 -6.41 -16.67 -0.90
CA LEU A 14 -6.39 -17.23 -2.25
C LEU A 14 -7.11 -18.59 -2.29
N ASP A 15 -6.76 -19.52 -1.39
CA ASP A 15 -7.33 -20.87 -1.38
C ASP A 15 -8.81 -20.87 -1.02
N LYS A 16 -9.21 -20.11 0.02
CA LYS A 16 -10.58 -20.14 0.56
C LYS A 16 -11.59 -19.39 -0.30
N PHE A 17 -11.14 -18.41 -1.09
CA PHE A 17 -12.01 -17.59 -1.93
C PHE A 17 -11.79 -17.83 -3.44
N LYS A 18 -11.05 -18.87 -3.79
CA LYS A 18 -10.91 -19.29 -5.20
C LYS A 18 -12.30 -19.60 -5.79
N GLY A 19 -12.58 -19.07 -6.98
CA GLY A 19 -13.85 -19.31 -7.70
C GLY A 19 -15.08 -18.62 -7.11
N VAL A 20 -14.94 -17.75 -6.10
CA VAL A 20 -16.08 -16.94 -5.62
C VAL A 20 -16.44 -15.91 -6.68
N ALA A 21 -17.70 -15.93 -7.13
CA ALA A 21 -18.18 -15.13 -8.27
C ALA A 21 -18.04 -13.61 -8.08
N TYR A 22 -18.22 -13.12 -6.85
CA TYR A 22 -18.14 -11.69 -6.55
C TYR A 22 -17.13 -11.44 -5.44
N LYS A 23 -16.03 -10.78 -5.78
CA LYS A 23 -14.99 -10.37 -4.86
C LYS A 23 -14.73 -8.88 -4.99
N MET A 24 -14.56 -8.20 -3.85
CA MET A 24 -14.20 -6.79 -3.81
C MET A 24 -13.11 -6.56 -2.76
N VAL A 25 -12.17 -5.69 -3.08
CA VAL A 25 -11.17 -5.19 -2.15
C VAL A 25 -11.31 -3.68 -2.05
N ALA A 26 -11.51 -3.16 -0.85
CA ALA A 26 -11.55 -1.73 -0.57
C ALA A 26 -10.41 -1.34 0.38
N THR A 27 -9.59 -0.38 -0.01
CA THR A 27 -8.47 0.12 0.77
C THR A 27 -8.11 1.54 0.40
N ALA A 28 -7.75 2.37 1.38
CA ALA A 28 -7.22 3.70 1.14
C ALA A 28 -5.73 3.69 0.75
N THR A 29 -5.03 2.59 1.00
CA THR A 29 -3.59 2.45 0.75
C THR A 29 -3.31 1.17 -0.03
N PRO A 30 -3.66 1.10 -1.33
CA PRO A 30 -3.55 -0.13 -2.10
C PRO A 30 -2.10 -0.57 -2.33
N SER A 31 -1.17 0.37 -2.44
CA SER A 31 0.24 0.11 -2.73
C SER A 31 1.15 1.05 -1.94
N PRO A 32 1.17 0.93 -0.59
CA PRO A 32 1.89 1.90 0.25
C PRO A 32 3.41 1.82 0.13
N ASN A 33 3.97 0.70 -0.30
CA ASN A 33 5.41 0.53 -0.40
C ASN A 33 5.91 0.43 -1.83
N ARG A 34 5.23 -0.32 -2.70
CA ARG A 34 5.69 -0.60 -4.08
C ARG A 34 4.52 -0.95 -4.98
N TYR A 35 4.51 -0.48 -6.22
CA TYR A 35 3.46 -0.76 -7.21
C TYR A 35 3.17 -2.26 -7.42
N LYS A 36 4.17 -3.14 -7.24
CA LYS A 36 3.96 -4.59 -7.29
C LYS A 36 2.91 -5.11 -6.29
N GLU A 37 2.58 -4.37 -5.24
CA GLU A 37 1.55 -4.77 -4.29
C GLU A 37 0.16 -4.81 -4.93
N LEU A 38 -0.09 -4.02 -5.98
CA LEU A 38 -1.32 -4.06 -6.77
C LEU A 38 -1.52 -5.42 -7.46
N ILE A 39 -0.42 -6.06 -7.87
CA ILE A 39 -0.47 -7.38 -8.51
C ILE A 39 -1.12 -8.44 -7.60
N HIS A 40 -0.92 -8.32 -6.28
CA HIS A 40 -1.51 -9.28 -5.34
C HIS A 40 -3.03 -9.17 -5.27
N TYR A 41 -3.58 -7.95 -5.42
CA TYR A 41 -5.03 -7.77 -5.54
C TYR A 41 -5.56 -8.35 -6.85
N ALA A 42 -4.85 -8.13 -7.97
CA ALA A 42 -5.21 -8.72 -9.25
C ALA A 42 -5.27 -10.26 -9.19
N GLY A 43 -4.27 -10.88 -8.56
CA GLY A 43 -4.24 -12.33 -8.33
C GLY A 43 -5.40 -12.81 -7.44
N TYR A 44 -5.71 -12.09 -6.35
CA TYR A 44 -6.84 -12.42 -5.49
C TYR A 44 -8.20 -12.27 -6.19
N LEU A 45 -8.34 -11.24 -7.02
CA LEU A 45 -9.55 -10.98 -7.81
C LEU A 45 -9.66 -11.88 -9.06
N GLU A 46 -8.66 -12.73 -9.29
CA GLU A 46 -8.59 -13.64 -10.47
C GLU A 46 -8.59 -12.89 -11.82
N VAL A 47 -8.06 -11.66 -11.83
CA VAL A 47 -7.91 -10.85 -13.05
C VAL A 47 -6.74 -11.35 -13.89
N MET A 48 -5.62 -11.68 -13.24
CA MET A 48 -4.41 -12.19 -13.87
C MET A 48 -3.56 -12.92 -12.84
N ASP A 49 -2.85 -13.96 -13.26
CA ASP A 49 -1.87 -14.63 -12.39
C ASP A 49 -0.79 -13.67 -11.93
N THR A 50 -0.46 -13.77 -10.63
CA THR A 50 0.53 -12.88 -10.03
C THR A 50 1.90 -12.97 -10.73
N GLY A 51 2.30 -14.18 -11.13
CA GLY A 51 3.57 -14.40 -11.83
C GLY A 51 3.57 -13.79 -13.22
N GLN A 52 2.51 -13.97 -13.98
CA GLN A 52 2.33 -13.37 -15.31
C GLN A 52 2.42 -11.84 -15.22
N ALA A 53 1.66 -11.22 -14.30
CA ALA A 53 1.67 -9.78 -14.15
C ALA A 53 3.04 -9.22 -13.70
N LEU A 54 3.75 -9.94 -12.81
CA LEU A 54 5.10 -9.54 -12.40
C LEU A 54 6.10 -9.61 -13.55
N THR A 55 6.10 -10.69 -14.31
CA THR A 55 7.02 -10.86 -15.46
C THR A 55 6.77 -9.82 -16.53
N ARG A 56 5.51 -9.47 -16.73
CA ARG A 56 5.10 -8.54 -17.77
C ARG A 56 5.47 -7.10 -17.47
N PHE A 57 5.17 -6.64 -16.27
CA PHE A 57 5.26 -5.22 -15.93
C PHE A 57 6.51 -4.85 -15.15
N PHE A 58 7.20 -5.83 -14.54
CA PHE A 58 8.29 -5.56 -13.62
C PHE A 58 9.61 -6.21 -14.04
N GLN A 59 10.69 -5.49 -13.83
CA GLN A 59 12.06 -5.97 -13.98
C GLN A 59 12.76 -6.08 -12.64
N ARG A 60 13.75 -6.93 -12.57
CA ARG A 60 14.64 -7.00 -11.39
C ARG A 60 15.57 -5.80 -11.39
N ASP A 61 15.66 -5.14 -10.25
CA ASP A 61 16.68 -4.13 -10.02
C ASP A 61 18.03 -4.83 -9.85
N SER A 62 18.97 -4.54 -10.76
CA SER A 62 20.31 -5.14 -10.72
C SER A 62 21.14 -4.69 -9.52
N THR A 63 20.75 -3.61 -8.86
CA THR A 63 21.48 -3.01 -7.73
C THR A 63 21.00 -3.48 -6.37
N LYS A 64 19.77 -4.03 -6.28
CA LYS A 64 19.15 -4.44 -5.01
C LYS A 64 18.52 -5.82 -5.13
N ALA A 65 18.98 -6.77 -4.33
CA ALA A 65 18.41 -8.11 -4.29
C ALA A 65 16.90 -8.07 -3.97
N ASN A 66 16.10 -8.87 -4.70
CA ASN A 66 14.63 -8.97 -4.55
C ASN A 66 13.85 -7.65 -4.77
N HIS A 67 14.47 -6.65 -5.39
CA HIS A 67 13.81 -5.41 -5.74
C HIS A 67 13.27 -5.52 -7.18
N LEU A 68 11.96 -5.33 -7.32
CA LEU A 68 11.27 -5.26 -8.60
C LEU A 68 10.81 -3.84 -8.85
N THR A 69 11.18 -3.30 -10.00
CA THR A 69 10.76 -1.98 -10.49
C THR A 69 9.91 -2.14 -11.73
N LEU A 70 8.96 -1.23 -11.93
CA LEU A 70 8.18 -1.20 -13.15
C LEU A 70 9.09 -0.93 -14.35
N TYR A 71 8.87 -1.60 -15.49
CA TYR A 71 9.55 -1.23 -16.73
C TYR A 71 9.15 0.19 -17.13
N PRO A 72 10.10 1.12 -17.38
CA PRO A 72 9.76 2.51 -17.71
C PRO A 72 8.87 2.65 -18.94
N ASN A 73 9.06 1.79 -19.94
CA ASN A 73 8.28 1.78 -21.18
C ASN A 73 6.92 1.10 -21.02
N MET A 74 6.64 0.46 -19.89
CA MET A 74 5.38 -0.24 -19.60
C MET A 74 4.49 0.50 -18.60
N GLU A 75 4.91 1.66 -18.13
CA GLU A 75 4.17 2.39 -17.08
C GLU A 75 2.76 2.76 -17.52
N ASP A 76 2.58 3.33 -18.69
CA ASP A 76 1.25 3.71 -19.20
C ASP A 76 0.35 2.49 -19.41
N GLU A 77 0.91 1.39 -19.92
CA GLU A 77 0.17 0.14 -20.12
C GLU A 77 -0.21 -0.50 -18.77
N PHE A 78 0.70 -0.50 -17.81
CA PHE A 78 0.42 -0.98 -16.45
C PHE A 78 -0.74 -0.23 -15.81
N TRP A 79 -0.74 1.08 -15.86
CA TRP A 79 -1.81 1.88 -15.26
C TRP A 79 -3.13 1.73 -16.01
N LEU A 80 -3.09 1.62 -17.33
CA LEU A 80 -4.29 1.32 -18.13
C LEU A 80 -4.85 -0.05 -17.76
N TRP A 81 -4.01 -1.07 -17.63
CA TRP A 81 -4.41 -2.39 -17.17
C TRP A 81 -4.98 -2.35 -15.75
N VAL A 82 -4.32 -1.71 -14.79
CA VAL A 82 -4.85 -1.55 -13.43
C VAL A 82 -6.22 -0.89 -13.45
N SER A 83 -6.42 0.12 -14.27
CA SER A 83 -7.69 0.83 -14.36
C SER A 83 -8.83 0.00 -14.99
N SER A 84 -8.53 -1.13 -15.64
CA SER A 84 -9.57 -2.02 -16.20
C SER A 84 -10.30 -2.83 -15.11
N TRP A 85 -9.68 -3.03 -13.96
CA TRP A 85 -10.22 -3.83 -12.84
C TRP A 85 -10.21 -3.11 -11.49
N ALA A 86 -9.53 -1.98 -11.34
CA ALA A 86 -9.44 -1.19 -10.13
C ALA A 86 -9.89 0.25 -10.35
N LEU A 87 -10.49 0.82 -9.33
CA LEU A 87 -10.94 2.21 -9.32
C LEU A 87 -10.26 2.97 -8.20
N PHE A 88 -9.66 4.13 -8.53
CA PHE A 88 -9.09 5.07 -7.57
C PHE A 88 -9.87 6.36 -7.63
N ILE A 89 -10.45 6.76 -6.51
CA ILE A 89 -11.22 7.98 -6.36
C ILE A 89 -10.81 8.69 -5.07
N THR A 90 -10.74 9.99 -5.11
CA THR A 90 -10.48 10.82 -3.94
C THR A 90 -11.68 11.68 -3.59
N ARG A 91 -12.53 11.97 -4.59
CA ARG A 91 -13.73 12.81 -4.44
C ARG A 91 -14.79 12.43 -5.48
N PRO A 92 -16.05 12.79 -5.25
CA PRO A 92 -17.16 12.42 -6.14
C PRO A 92 -16.99 12.86 -7.60
N SER A 93 -16.43 14.06 -7.84
CA SER A 93 -16.21 14.56 -9.21
C SER A 93 -15.18 13.74 -10.02
N ASP A 94 -14.38 12.88 -9.39
CA ASP A 94 -13.49 11.95 -10.10
C ASP A 94 -14.30 10.85 -10.84
N LEU A 95 -15.54 10.56 -10.39
CA LEU A 95 -16.45 9.63 -11.05
C LEU A 95 -17.24 10.32 -12.16
N SER A 96 -17.78 11.51 -11.90
CA SER A 96 -18.52 12.30 -12.85
C SER A 96 -18.44 13.79 -12.49
N PRO A 97 -18.16 14.68 -13.45
CA PRO A 97 -18.16 16.12 -13.23
C PRO A 97 -19.49 16.69 -12.71
N SER A 98 -20.58 15.92 -12.78
CA SER A 98 -21.90 16.31 -12.26
C SER A 98 -22.06 16.13 -10.75
N TYR A 99 -21.15 15.42 -10.10
CA TYR A 99 -21.21 15.20 -8.64
C TYR A 99 -20.53 16.33 -7.89
N SER A 100 -21.16 16.78 -6.79
CA SER A 100 -20.58 17.79 -5.90
C SER A 100 -19.43 17.19 -5.07
N ASP A 101 -18.36 17.98 -4.93
CA ASP A 101 -17.22 17.66 -4.06
C ASP A 101 -17.37 18.26 -2.65
N ASP A 102 -18.56 18.74 -2.27
CA ASP A 102 -18.81 19.31 -0.95
C ASP A 102 -18.43 18.34 0.16
N GLY A 103 -17.62 18.79 1.10
CA GLY A 103 -17.08 17.97 2.19
C GLY A 103 -15.88 17.07 1.81
N TYR A 104 -15.53 16.97 0.53
CA TYR A 104 -14.38 16.21 0.02
C TYR A 104 -13.19 17.08 -0.39
N LEU A 105 -13.39 18.40 -0.47
CA LEU A 105 -12.29 19.34 -0.69
C LEU A 105 -11.55 19.53 0.64
N LEU A 106 -10.37 18.92 0.71
CA LEU A 106 -9.57 18.98 1.93
C LEU A 106 -8.87 20.32 2.07
N PRO A 107 -8.79 20.86 3.30
CA PRO A 107 -8.00 22.05 3.59
C PRO A 107 -6.50 21.78 3.40
N PRO A 108 -5.64 22.81 3.47
CA PRO A 108 -4.20 22.63 3.39
C PRO A 108 -3.67 21.64 4.43
N LEU A 109 -2.71 20.81 4.01
CA LEU A 109 -1.92 19.93 4.88
C LEU A 109 -0.53 20.51 5.05
N GLU A 110 -0.15 20.82 6.28
CA GLU A 110 1.18 21.27 6.63
C GLU A 110 1.94 20.17 7.39
N VAL A 111 3.10 19.77 6.88
CA VAL A 111 3.95 18.75 7.53
C VAL A 111 5.22 19.41 8.01
N ARG A 112 5.43 19.41 9.34
CA ARG A 112 6.57 19.99 10.02
C ARG A 112 7.50 18.88 10.51
N TRP A 113 8.75 18.93 10.08
CA TRP A 113 9.77 17.98 10.47
C TRP A 113 10.68 18.59 11.52
N HIS A 114 10.70 18.02 12.74
CA HIS A 114 11.50 18.47 13.87
C HIS A 114 12.69 17.54 14.07
N GLU A 115 13.84 17.95 13.58
CA GLU A 115 15.10 17.23 13.76
C GLU A 115 15.70 17.56 15.11
N LEU A 116 16.01 16.54 15.90
CA LEU A 116 16.68 16.69 17.19
C LEU A 116 18.11 16.16 17.08
N PRO A 117 19.10 16.91 17.66
CA PRO A 117 20.47 16.45 17.71
C PRO A 117 20.63 15.27 18.66
N ILE A 118 21.60 14.41 18.42
CA ILE A 118 21.98 13.36 19.36
C ILE A 118 22.82 14.00 20.46
N THR A 119 22.24 14.11 21.64
CA THR A 119 22.91 14.69 22.82
C THR A 119 23.71 13.65 23.62
N TYR A 120 23.57 12.37 23.29
CA TYR A 120 24.23 11.28 24.02
C TYR A 120 25.66 11.11 23.52
N GLY A 121 26.60 11.23 24.47
CA GLY A 121 28.00 10.91 24.21
C GLY A 121 28.16 9.51 23.66
N THR A 122 29.19 9.34 22.85
CA THR A 122 29.64 8.09 22.25
C THR A 122 29.31 6.91 23.13
N ALA A 123 28.33 6.08 22.72
CA ALA A 123 28.03 4.83 23.38
C ALA A 123 29.29 3.95 23.27
N GLU A 124 29.85 3.55 24.40
CA GLU A 124 30.85 2.48 24.45
C GLU A 124 30.15 1.23 23.91
N GLU A 125 30.52 0.78 22.72
CA GLU A 125 30.17 -0.56 22.27
C GLU A 125 30.75 -1.59 23.25
N GLN A 126 30.08 -2.71 23.44
CA GLN A 126 30.44 -3.80 24.38
C GLN A 126 31.89 -4.34 24.26
N ASN A 127 32.66 -3.84 23.30
CA ASN A 127 34.06 -4.24 23.04
C ASN A 127 35.07 -3.09 23.17
N GLY A 128 34.71 -1.94 23.77
CA GLY A 128 35.65 -0.83 24.01
C GLY A 128 36.08 -0.06 22.75
N GLN A 129 35.40 -0.22 21.64
CA GLN A 129 35.56 0.63 20.44
C GLN A 129 34.64 1.83 20.53
N ILE A 130 35.22 3.01 20.50
CA ILE A 130 34.47 4.27 20.40
C ILE A 130 34.06 4.45 18.94
N SER A 131 32.77 4.34 18.62
CA SER A 131 32.27 4.75 17.30
C SER A 131 32.37 6.27 17.18
N LEU A 132 33.26 6.75 16.32
CA LEU A 132 33.48 8.15 16.01
C LEU A 132 32.37 8.76 15.11
N PHE A 133 31.50 7.90 14.60
CA PHE A 133 30.37 8.28 13.75
C PHE A 133 29.09 7.68 14.33
N THR A 134 28.07 8.51 14.50
CA THR A 134 26.70 8.06 14.77
C THR A 134 26.19 7.29 13.54
N ASP A 135 26.17 5.97 13.63
CA ASP A 135 25.65 5.14 12.55
C ASP A 135 24.18 5.48 12.26
N ALA A 136 23.85 5.67 11.00
CA ALA A 136 22.49 5.89 10.58
C ALA A 136 21.62 4.67 10.95
N ALA A 137 20.38 4.90 11.38
CA ALA A 137 19.44 3.83 11.68
C ALA A 137 18.98 3.12 10.38
N GLU A 138 19.75 2.14 9.93
CA GLU A 138 19.54 1.46 8.64
C GLU A 138 18.50 0.33 8.69
N GLY A 139 18.04 -0.07 9.86
CA GLY A 139 17.10 -1.18 10.03
C GLY A 139 16.07 -0.96 11.13
N LEU A 140 15.05 -1.84 11.19
CA LEU A 140 13.97 -1.76 12.17
C LEU A 140 14.45 -1.89 13.62
N LYS A 141 15.50 -2.68 13.88
CA LYS A 141 16.05 -2.88 15.23
C LYS A 141 16.81 -1.66 15.70
N GLU A 142 17.61 -1.07 14.82
CA GLU A 142 18.39 0.15 15.07
C GLU A 142 17.46 1.33 15.28
N ALA A 143 16.43 1.49 14.46
CA ALA A 143 15.40 2.50 14.63
C ALA A 143 14.68 2.37 15.98
N ALA A 144 14.35 1.14 16.42
CA ALA A 144 13.72 0.88 17.71
C ALA A 144 14.66 1.17 18.91
N LYS A 145 15.98 1.00 18.74
CA LYS A 145 16.99 1.35 19.75
C LYS A 145 17.10 2.88 19.89
N VAL A 146 17.27 3.59 18.78
CA VAL A 146 17.33 5.06 18.72
C VAL A 146 16.09 5.67 19.37
N LYS A 147 14.90 5.16 19.05
CA LYS A 147 13.66 5.60 19.67
C LYS A 147 13.66 5.47 21.18
N ARG A 148 14.21 4.39 21.75
CA ARG A 148 14.28 4.20 23.21
C ARG A 148 15.25 5.17 23.89
N GLU A 149 16.40 5.39 23.28
CA GLU A 149 17.45 6.24 23.83
C GLU A 149 17.10 7.73 23.78
N SER A 150 16.23 8.13 22.84
CA SER A 150 15.84 9.53 22.60
C SER A 150 14.43 9.89 23.10
N ILE A 151 13.78 9.04 23.92
CA ILE A 151 12.40 9.27 24.39
C ILE A 151 12.27 10.63 25.08
N ALA A 152 13.18 10.95 25.99
CA ALA A 152 13.10 12.19 26.80
C ALA A 152 13.13 13.44 25.92
N ASP A 153 14.03 13.50 24.95
CA ASP A 153 14.19 14.66 24.05
C ASP A 153 12.96 14.83 23.16
N ARG A 154 12.46 13.71 22.59
CA ARG A 154 11.27 13.73 21.74
C ARG A 154 10.00 14.11 22.49
N VAL A 155 9.83 13.61 23.70
CA VAL A 155 8.69 13.97 24.56
C VAL A 155 8.78 15.42 25.00
N THR A 156 9.97 15.93 25.30
CA THR A 156 10.17 17.36 25.58
C THR A 156 9.74 18.22 24.40
N LYS A 157 10.18 17.87 23.19
CA LYS A 157 9.77 18.58 21.97
C LYS A 157 8.28 18.51 21.70
N MET A 158 7.67 17.33 21.88
CA MET A 158 6.22 17.15 21.79
C MET A 158 5.49 18.08 22.78
N LYS A 159 5.93 18.13 24.03
CA LYS A 159 5.35 19.00 25.06
C LYS A 159 5.41 20.49 24.68
N GLU A 160 6.56 20.95 24.18
CA GLU A 160 6.72 22.33 23.68
C GLU A 160 5.69 22.66 22.58
N ILE A 161 5.45 21.72 21.63
CA ILE A 161 4.49 21.91 20.54
C ILE A 161 3.06 21.99 21.09
N VAL A 162 2.70 21.12 22.03
CA VAL A 162 1.36 21.10 22.66
C VAL A 162 1.12 22.36 23.49
N GLU A 163 2.10 22.82 24.26
CA GLU A 163 2.00 24.03 25.10
C GLU A 163 1.94 25.32 24.27
N ALA A 164 2.53 25.32 23.07
CA ALA A 164 2.45 26.47 22.14
C ALA A 164 1.05 26.68 21.54
N SER A 165 0.16 25.70 21.65
CA SER A 165 -1.23 25.78 21.13
C SER A 165 -2.20 25.16 22.16
N PRO A 166 -2.47 25.87 23.27
CA PRO A 166 -3.20 25.30 24.41
C PRO A 166 -4.69 25.01 24.13
N ASP A 167 -5.26 25.63 23.11
CA ASP A 167 -6.67 25.46 22.74
C ASP A 167 -6.89 24.35 21.70
N ASP A 168 -5.82 23.89 21.03
CA ASP A 168 -5.92 22.86 20.00
C ASP A 168 -6.09 21.46 20.58
N HIS A 169 -6.84 20.61 19.91
CA HIS A 169 -6.90 19.18 20.18
C HIS A 169 -5.74 18.48 19.48
N PHE A 170 -5.00 17.65 20.22
CA PHE A 170 -3.85 16.93 19.69
C PHE A 170 -4.01 15.42 19.73
N LEU A 171 -3.71 14.79 18.59
CA LEU A 171 -3.55 13.35 18.47
C LEU A 171 -2.05 13.00 18.49
N LEU A 172 -1.62 12.29 19.54
CA LEU A 172 -0.23 11.94 19.81
C LEU A 172 0.02 10.49 19.43
N TRP A 173 0.83 10.28 18.39
CA TRP A 173 1.19 8.96 17.92
C TRP A 173 2.50 8.49 18.54
N HIS A 174 2.47 7.32 19.17
CA HIS A 174 3.63 6.63 19.72
C HIS A 174 3.68 5.18 19.29
N ASP A 175 4.84 4.52 19.39
CA ASP A 175 5.01 3.11 19.02
C ASP A 175 5.35 2.23 20.24
N GLN A 176 6.16 2.74 21.15
CA GLN A 176 6.67 1.99 22.29
C GLN A 176 5.88 2.30 23.58
N GLU A 177 5.80 1.30 24.49
CA GLU A 177 5.16 1.53 25.80
C GLU A 177 5.93 2.56 26.65
N ALA A 178 7.25 2.59 26.55
CA ALA A 178 8.07 3.57 27.24
C ALA A 178 7.76 5.01 26.79
N GLU A 179 7.49 5.23 25.49
CA GLU A 179 7.02 6.52 24.99
C GLU A 179 5.68 6.90 25.60
N ARG A 180 4.74 5.95 25.69
CA ARG A 180 3.42 6.16 26.32
C ARG A 180 3.56 6.64 27.76
N TYR A 181 4.40 5.99 28.56
CA TYR A 181 4.63 6.38 29.96
C TYR A 181 5.26 7.76 30.06
N ALA A 182 6.27 8.06 29.24
CA ALA A 182 6.92 9.37 29.22
C ALA A 182 5.96 10.48 28.78
N ILE A 183 5.10 10.24 27.78
CA ILE A 183 4.04 11.19 27.38
C ILE A 183 3.09 11.48 28.54
N LYS A 184 2.66 10.42 29.26
CA LYS A 184 1.76 10.55 30.39
C LYS A 184 2.38 11.31 31.57
N GLU A 185 3.67 11.12 31.80
CA GLU A 185 4.42 11.84 32.80
C GLU A 185 4.57 13.34 32.44
N ALA A 186 4.87 13.63 31.16
CA ALA A 186 5.03 14.98 30.65
C ALA A 186 3.73 15.79 30.55
N LEU A 187 2.62 15.10 30.23
CA LEU A 187 1.27 15.64 30.05
C LEU A 187 0.27 14.79 30.87
N PRO A 188 0.13 15.04 32.19
CA PRO A 188 -0.74 14.22 33.07
C PRO A 188 -2.22 14.17 32.64
N GLU A 189 -2.70 15.21 31.94
CA GLU A 189 -4.08 15.30 31.43
C GLU A 189 -4.32 14.46 30.18
N VAL A 190 -3.28 13.91 29.53
CA VAL A 190 -3.44 13.10 28.32
C VAL A 190 -4.27 11.85 28.59
N VAL A 191 -5.24 11.58 27.73
CA VAL A 191 -5.97 10.33 27.71
C VAL A 191 -5.27 9.38 26.74
N ASP A 192 -4.93 8.18 27.19
CA ASP A 192 -4.22 7.20 26.40
C ASP A 192 -5.01 5.89 26.26
N ILE A 193 -4.78 5.17 25.16
CA ILE A 193 -5.25 3.80 24.99
C ILE A 193 -4.11 2.84 24.68
N TYR A 194 -4.23 1.60 25.15
CA TYR A 194 -3.21 0.55 24.97
C TYR A 194 -3.83 -0.84 24.83
N GLY A 195 -3.08 -1.80 24.29
CA GLY A 195 -3.58 -3.09 23.83
C GLY A 195 -4.22 -3.96 24.89
N SER A 196 -3.72 -3.97 26.13
CA SER A 196 -4.25 -4.77 27.26
C SER A 196 -5.38 -4.09 28.03
N GLN A 197 -5.78 -2.89 27.62
CA GLN A 197 -6.90 -2.18 28.26
C GLN A 197 -8.23 -2.80 27.86
N ASP A 198 -9.20 -2.73 28.76
CA ASP A 198 -10.58 -3.14 28.52
C ASP A 198 -11.18 -2.47 27.28
N TYR A 199 -11.99 -3.23 26.51
CA TYR A 199 -12.56 -2.75 25.24
C TYR A 199 -13.52 -1.57 25.43
N ASP A 200 -14.39 -1.63 26.44
CA ASP A 200 -15.40 -0.60 26.69
C ASP A 200 -14.74 0.72 27.09
N ILE A 201 -13.65 0.64 27.88
CA ILE A 201 -12.86 1.81 28.26
C ILE A 201 -12.16 2.42 27.04
N ARG A 202 -11.60 1.57 26.16
CA ARG A 202 -10.95 2.06 24.93
C ARG A 202 -11.96 2.72 24.01
N GLU A 203 -13.09 2.07 23.77
CA GLU A 203 -14.15 2.61 22.93
C GLU A 203 -14.65 3.95 23.46
N LYS A 204 -14.94 4.04 24.75
CA LYS A 204 -15.34 5.30 25.37
C LYS A 204 -14.32 6.41 25.19
N ARG A 205 -13.02 6.14 25.39
CA ARG A 205 -11.95 7.14 25.23
C ARG A 205 -11.81 7.61 23.77
N VAL A 206 -11.94 6.69 22.81
CA VAL A 206 -11.94 7.02 21.38
C VAL A 206 -13.13 7.91 21.03
N ILE A 207 -14.33 7.56 21.53
CA ILE A 207 -15.56 8.36 21.31
C ILE A 207 -15.41 9.73 21.95
N ASP A 208 -14.91 9.81 23.20
CA ASP A 208 -14.72 11.07 23.91
C ASP A 208 -13.78 12.02 23.16
N PHE A 209 -12.70 11.51 22.57
CA PHE A 209 -11.82 12.31 21.74
C PHE A 209 -12.47 12.68 20.39
N SER A 210 -13.15 11.74 19.75
CA SER A 210 -13.84 11.98 18.46
C SER A 210 -14.93 13.05 18.56
N GLU A 211 -15.53 13.22 19.75
CA GLU A 211 -16.57 14.21 20.04
C GLU A 211 -16.05 15.48 20.73
N GLY A 212 -14.72 15.63 20.81
CA GLY A 212 -14.10 16.85 21.35
C GLY A 212 -14.15 16.99 22.87
N ARG A 213 -14.55 15.93 23.61
CA ARG A 213 -14.59 15.93 25.08
C ARG A 213 -13.20 15.79 25.73
N THR A 214 -12.23 15.36 24.95
CA THR A 214 -10.84 15.18 25.37
C THR A 214 -9.93 15.98 24.45
N ARG A 215 -9.04 16.82 25.00
CA ARG A 215 -8.13 17.66 24.23
C ARG A 215 -6.89 16.91 23.73
N LEU A 216 -6.29 16.08 24.59
CA LEU A 216 -5.06 15.35 24.30
C LEU A 216 -5.32 13.85 24.30
N PHE A 217 -5.01 13.20 23.20
CA PHE A 217 -5.22 11.76 23.05
C PHE A 217 -3.96 11.08 22.51
N ALA A 218 -3.44 10.09 23.26
CA ALA A 218 -2.25 9.33 22.90
C ALA A 218 -2.59 7.88 22.55
N THR A 219 -2.09 7.40 21.41
CA THR A 219 -2.36 6.05 20.92
C THR A 219 -1.28 5.53 19.99
N LYS A 220 -1.24 4.22 19.79
CA LYS A 220 -0.42 3.59 18.76
C LYS A 220 -1.11 3.60 17.40
N LYS A 221 -0.32 3.74 16.32
CA LYS A 221 -0.82 3.60 14.94
C LYS A 221 -1.57 2.29 14.73
N SER A 222 -1.11 1.19 15.31
CA SER A 222 -1.75 -0.13 15.25
C SER A 222 -3.10 -0.24 15.95
N LEU A 223 -3.42 0.63 16.90
CA LEU A 223 -4.69 0.63 17.65
C LEU A 223 -5.74 1.57 17.04
N SER A 224 -5.34 2.77 16.66
CA SER A 224 -6.26 3.81 16.18
C SER A 224 -5.91 4.33 14.77
N GLY A 225 -4.86 3.83 14.17
CA GLY A 225 -4.47 4.19 12.78
C GLY A 225 -5.45 3.68 11.72
N SER A 226 -6.45 2.88 12.08
CA SER A 226 -7.54 2.48 11.18
C SER A 226 -8.89 2.48 11.92
N GLY A 227 -9.97 2.78 11.19
CA GLY A 227 -11.35 2.72 11.70
C GLY A 227 -11.83 3.92 12.51
N CYS A 228 -10.94 4.77 13.05
CA CYS A 228 -11.32 5.94 13.85
C CYS A 228 -11.49 7.20 13.00
N ASN A 229 -12.34 8.11 13.45
CA ASN A 229 -12.66 9.38 12.81
C ASN A 229 -12.44 10.52 13.82
N PHE A 230 -11.36 11.29 13.63
CA PHE A 230 -10.99 12.35 14.59
C PHE A 230 -11.08 13.76 13.99
N GLN A 231 -11.30 13.87 12.66
CA GLN A 231 -11.24 15.12 11.91
C GLN A 231 -12.23 16.21 12.34
N LYS A 232 -13.28 15.85 13.07
CA LYS A 232 -14.32 16.82 13.44
C LYS A 232 -13.82 17.88 14.44
N TYR A 233 -12.92 17.47 15.34
CA TYR A 233 -12.40 18.34 16.39
C TYR A 233 -10.88 18.39 16.45
N CYS A 234 -10.20 17.47 15.78
CA CYS A 234 -8.74 17.38 15.76
C CYS A 234 -8.19 17.67 14.36
N HIS A 235 -7.30 18.65 14.28
CA HIS A 235 -6.53 19.01 13.09
C HIS A 235 -5.02 19.08 13.38
N ARG A 236 -4.59 18.65 14.57
CA ARG A 236 -3.18 18.61 15.00
C ARG A 236 -2.77 17.18 15.33
N GLU A 237 -1.75 16.70 14.64
CA GLU A 237 -1.16 15.40 14.91
C GLU A 237 0.32 15.53 15.22
N ILE A 238 0.81 14.78 16.22
CA ILE A 238 2.23 14.71 16.54
C ILE A 238 2.68 13.25 16.48
N PHE A 239 3.64 12.96 15.63
CA PHE A 239 4.36 11.68 15.63
C PHE A 239 5.60 11.84 16.51
N VAL A 240 5.60 11.18 17.68
CA VAL A 240 6.69 11.27 18.68
C VAL A 240 7.94 10.50 18.24
N GLY A 241 7.91 9.89 17.09
CA GLY A 241 9.04 9.23 16.44
C GLY A 241 8.61 8.66 15.08
N ILE A 242 9.60 8.27 14.26
CA ILE A 242 9.40 7.73 12.92
C ILE A 242 9.92 6.29 12.82
N ASP A 243 9.41 5.56 11.84
CA ASP A 243 9.86 4.23 11.45
C ASP A 243 9.66 4.02 9.94
N TYR A 244 10.00 2.84 9.44
CA TYR A 244 9.84 2.47 8.02
C TYR A 244 8.42 2.04 7.63
N GLU A 245 7.46 2.01 8.59
CA GLU A 245 6.09 1.50 8.41
C GLU A 245 5.18 2.56 7.75
N PHE A 246 5.48 2.91 6.49
CA PHE A 246 4.77 3.95 5.75
C PHE A 246 3.26 3.74 5.70
N ASN A 247 2.78 2.49 5.60
CA ASN A 247 1.35 2.23 5.55
C ASN A 247 0.62 2.68 6.83
N ASP A 248 1.20 2.37 7.98
CA ASP A 248 0.60 2.74 9.25
C ASP A 248 0.71 4.24 9.50
N PHE A 249 1.81 4.83 9.04
CA PHE A 249 2.01 6.28 9.05
C PHE A 249 0.95 7.01 8.21
N ILE A 250 0.76 6.66 6.94
CA ILE A 250 -0.19 7.35 6.08
C ILE A 250 -1.65 7.11 6.51
N GLN A 251 -1.97 5.94 7.04
CA GLN A 251 -3.28 5.68 7.62
C GLN A 251 -3.54 6.52 8.87
N ALA A 252 -2.53 6.73 9.71
CA ALA A 252 -2.61 7.62 10.87
C ALA A 252 -2.86 9.06 10.43
N VAL A 253 -2.09 9.60 9.49
CA VAL A 253 -2.32 10.93 8.89
C VAL A 253 -3.77 11.13 8.44
N HIS A 254 -4.38 10.11 7.85
CA HIS A 254 -5.76 10.16 7.41
C HIS A 254 -6.79 9.95 8.53
N ARG A 255 -6.42 10.06 9.82
CA ARG A 255 -7.38 10.14 10.92
C ARG A 255 -7.92 11.56 11.10
N CYS A 256 -7.09 12.56 10.85
CA CYS A 256 -7.47 13.97 10.88
C CYS A 256 -7.58 14.56 9.46
N TYR A 257 -6.69 14.19 8.53
CA TYR A 257 -6.71 14.67 7.15
C TYR A 257 -7.61 13.82 6.25
N ARG A 258 -8.91 14.08 6.30
CA ARG A 258 -9.94 13.33 5.56
C ARG A 258 -11.19 14.15 5.31
N PHE A 259 -12.16 13.59 4.56
CA PHE A 259 -13.41 14.25 4.23
C PHE A 259 -14.09 14.86 5.47
N LEU A 260 -14.78 15.98 5.28
CA LEU A 260 -15.39 16.81 6.34
C LEU A 260 -14.40 17.49 7.30
N GLN A 261 -13.10 17.49 7.03
CA GLN A 261 -12.18 18.37 7.72
C GLN A 261 -12.29 19.79 7.20
N ASN A 262 -12.49 20.76 8.09
CA ASN A 262 -12.68 22.17 7.74
C ASN A 262 -11.47 23.05 8.11
N GLU A 263 -10.60 22.56 9.00
CA GLU A 263 -9.41 23.31 9.47
C GLU A 263 -8.15 22.82 8.77
N PRO A 264 -7.16 23.71 8.51
CA PRO A 264 -5.85 23.31 8.04
C PRO A 264 -5.23 22.26 8.97
N VAL A 265 -4.85 21.10 8.41
CA VAL A 265 -4.24 20.03 9.23
C VAL A 265 -2.74 20.25 9.35
N ILE A 266 -2.23 20.22 10.56
CA ILE A 266 -0.81 20.35 10.87
C ILE A 266 -0.32 19.04 11.48
N ILE A 267 0.72 18.49 10.87
CA ILE A 267 1.37 17.26 11.32
C ILE A 267 2.81 17.59 11.73
N ASP A 268 3.09 17.45 13.01
CA ASP A 268 4.40 17.61 13.57
C ASP A 268 5.09 16.24 13.70
N ILE A 269 6.25 16.06 13.07
CA ILE A 269 6.98 14.78 13.06
C ILE A 269 8.34 14.99 13.69
N ILE A 270 8.56 14.32 14.83
CA ILE A 270 9.78 14.44 15.61
C ILE A 270 10.70 13.26 15.30
N TYR A 271 11.95 13.54 14.98
CA TYR A 271 12.94 12.51 14.64
C TYR A 271 14.36 12.96 15.06
N MET A 272 15.25 11.97 15.22
CA MET A 272 16.65 12.22 15.52
C MET A 272 17.49 12.38 14.26
N GLU A 273 18.62 13.08 14.33
CA GLU A 273 19.49 13.31 13.16
C GLU A 273 20.00 12.03 12.49
N ASN A 274 20.19 10.93 13.24
CA ASN A 274 20.55 9.63 12.67
C ASN A 274 19.36 8.86 12.04
N GLU A 275 18.15 9.40 12.13
CA GLU A 275 16.94 8.87 11.47
C GLU A 275 16.64 9.59 10.11
N ARG A 276 17.54 10.44 9.62
CA ARG A 276 17.34 11.15 8.33
C ARG A 276 16.99 10.24 7.18
N GLN A 277 17.60 9.05 7.11
CA GLN A 277 17.30 8.08 6.06
C GLN A 277 15.87 7.51 6.17
N ILE A 278 15.35 7.34 7.38
CA ILE A 278 13.95 6.94 7.59
C ILE A 278 13.02 8.04 7.08
N LYS A 279 13.30 9.31 7.44
CA LYS A 279 12.55 10.48 6.93
C LYS A 279 12.54 10.53 5.40
N GLU A 280 13.71 10.42 4.77
CA GLU A 280 13.83 10.44 3.30
C GLU A 280 13.02 9.30 2.66
N THR A 281 13.07 8.11 3.24
CA THR A 281 12.29 6.96 2.80
C THR A 281 10.78 7.21 2.93
N LEU A 282 10.31 7.80 4.03
CA LEU A 282 8.91 8.15 4.22
C LEU A 282 8.46 9.20 3.21
N ILE A 283 9.25 10.24 3.00
CA ILE A 283 8.95 11.31 2.02
C ILE A 283 8.87 10.71 0.60
N GLN A 284 9.80 9.84 0.23
CA GLN A 284 9.79 9.22 -1.10
C GLN A 284 8.55 8.33 -1.29
N LYS A 285 8.23 7.49 -0.32
CA LYS A 285 7.02 6.65 -0.38
C LYS A 285 5.72 7.48 -0.44
N TRP A 286 5.69 8.64 0.23
CA TRP A 286 4.54 9.54 0.14
C TRP A 286 4.40 10.13 -1.27
N LYS A 287 5.50 10.59 -1.86
CA LYS A 287 5.51 11.08 -3.25
C LYS A 287 5.06 10.01 -4.24
N ASP A 288 5.51 8.77 -4.05
CA ASP A 288 5.14 7.64 -4.90
C ASP A 288 3.64 7.32 -4.75
N HIS A 289 3.11 7.37 -3.53
CA HIS A 289 1.69 7.19 -3.27
C HIS A 289 0.83 8.28 -3.95
N ASP A 290 1.19 9.55 -3.80
CA ASP A 290 0.51 10.67 -4.44
C ASP A 290 0.58 10.60 -5.97
N HIS A 291 1.73 10.18 -6.51
CA HIS A 291 1.90 9.96 -7.94
C HIS A 291 0.95 8.86 -8.44
N MET A 292 0.90 7.74 -7.76
CA MET A 292 -0.01 6.63 -8.08
C MET A 292 -1.46 7.08 -8.13
N VAL A 293 -1.93 7.77 -7.11
CA VAL A 293 -3.32 8.26 -7.02
C VAL A 293 -3.63 9.22 -8.17
N ARG A 294 -2.74 10.18 -8.43
CA ARG A 294 -2.92 11.13 -9.55
C ARG A 294 -2.99 10.44 -10.90
N ARG A 295 -2.06 9.52 -11.19
CA ARG A 295 -2.05 8.78 -12.46
C ARG A 295 -3.35 8.02 -12.69
N MET A 296 -3.87 7.37 -11.67
CA MET A 296 -5.13 6.62 -11.78
C MET A 296 -6.33 7.54 -12.02
N ILE A 297 -6.40 8.69 -11.32
CA ILE A 297 -7.45 9.69 -11.54
C ILE A 297 -7.40 10.25 -12.97
N GLU A 298 -6.20 10.57 -13.48
CA GLU A 298 -6.00 11.01 -14.86
C GLU A 298 -6.50 10.00 -15.89
N ILE A 299 -6.22 8.72 -15.67
CA ILE A 299 -6.67 7.63 -16.55
C ILE A 299 -8.20 7.49 -16.50
N VAL A 300 -8.80 7.53 -15.30
CA VAL A 300 -10.26 7.49 -15.15
C VAL A 300 -10.91 8.67 -15.87
N LYS A 301 -10.38 9.89 -15.72
CA LYS A 301 -10.86 11.07 -16.44
C LYS A 301 -10.71 10.98 -17.95
N LYS A 302 -9.60 10.41 -18.43
CA LYS A 302 -9.30 10.31 -19.87
C LYS A 302 -10.11 9.20 -20.57
N TYR A 303 -10.30 8.07 -19.93
CA TYR A 303 -10.87 6.87 -20.55
C TYR A 303 -12.24 6.46 -19.98
N GLY A 304 -12.72 7.17 -18.95
CA GLY A 304 -13.98 6.84 -18.27
C GLY A 304 -13.87 5.61 -17.36
N LEU A 305 -15.02 5.19 -16.85
CA LEU A 305 -15.13 4.06 -15.92
C LEU A 305 -15.33 2.70 -16.62
N SER A 306 -15.79 2.70 -17.90
CA SER A 306 -16.09 1.47 -18.61
C SER A 306 -14.78 0.74 -19.01
N GLY A 307 -14.74 -0.58 -18.79
CA GLY A 307 -13.63 -1.43 -19.21
C GLY A 307 -13.47 -1.48 -20.73
N ILE A 308 -14.58 -1.44 -21.48
CA ILE A 308 -14.63 -1.63 -22.93
C ILE A 308 -13.72 -0.65 -23.68
N GLY A 309 -13.76 0.65 -23.35
CA GLY A 309 -12.89 1.65 -24.01
C GLY A 309 -11.40 1.58 -23.62
N LYS A 310 -11.09 0.82 -22.58
CA LYS A 310 -9.72 0.61 -22.09
C LYS A 310 -9.11 -0.63 -22.71
N GLU A 311 -9.88 -1.68 -22.88
CA GLU A 311 -9.46 -2.95 -23.51
C GLU A 311 -9.02 -2.74 -24.97
N GLU A 312 -9.74 -1.91 -25.73
CA GLU A 312 -9.36 -1.58 -27.10
C GLU A 312 -8.00 -0.87 -27.25
N ARG A 313 -7.51 -0.26 -26.16
CA ARG A 313 -6.26 0.51 -26.14
C ARG A 313 -5.10 -0.21 -25.46
N LEU A 314 -5.37 -1.30 -24.76
CA LEU A 314 -4.31 -2.15 -24.27
C LEU A 314 -3.55 -2.69 -25.48
N LYS A 315 -2.22 -2.57 -25.47
CA LYS A 315 -1.36 -3.12 -26.52
C LYS A 315 -1.49 -4.63 -26.68
N ARG A 316 -2.09 -5.29 -25.71
CA ARG A 316 -2.37 -6.72 -25.67
C ARG A 316 -3.86 -6.94 -25.50
N LYS A 317 -4.35 -7.92 -26.18
CA LYS A 317 -5.76 -8.34 -26.16
C LYS A 317 -5.98 -9.33 -25.02
N MET A 318 -7.12 -9.24 -24.36
CA MET A 318 -7.67 -10.33 -23.58
C MET A 318 -8.50 -11.17 -24.55
N GLY A 319 -8.26 -12.50 -24.52
CA GLY A 319 -8.87 -13.40 -25.49
C GLY A 319 -8.24 -13.35 -26.88
N VAL A 320 -8.55 -14.33 -27.71
CA VAL A 320 -8.07 -14.46 -29.08
C VAL A 320 -9.28 -14.41 -29.99
N GLU A 321 -9.21 -13.64 -31.08
CA GLU A 321 -10.21 -13.72 -32.12
C GLU A 321 -10.09 -15.07 -32.82
N THR A 322 -11.12 -15.93 -32.68
CA THR A 322 -11.13 -17.27 -33.25
C THR A 322 -11.22 -17.18 -34.77
N VAL A 323 -10.20 -17.66 -35.46
CA VAL A 323 -10.21 -17.80 -36.91
C VAL A 323 -10.12 -19.29 -37.25
N LYS A 324 -11.11 -19.82 -37.94
CA LYS A 324 -11.18 -21.21 -38.34
C LYS A 324 -11.18 -21.36 -39.86
N VAL A 325 -10.24 -22.13 -40.39
CA VAL A 325 -10.13 -22.45 -41.83
C VAL A 325 -10.17 -23.95 -42.00
N THR A 326 -11.12 -24.44 -42.78
CA THR A 326 -11.29 -25.88 -43.06
C THR A 326 -10.96 -26.18 -44.52
N GLY A 327 -10.03 -27.09 -44.74
CA GLY A 327 -9.72 -27.67 -46.02
C GLY A 327 -10.29 -29.08 -46.17
N SER A 328 -9.96 -29.76 -47.25
CA SER A 328 -10.47 -31.12 -47.55
C SER A 328 -10.01 -32.19 -46.55
N HIS A 329 -8.88 -31.98 -45.88
CA HIS A 329 -8.26 -32.95 -44.98
C HIS A 329 -7.68 -32.33 -43.71
N TYR A 330 -7.97 -31.04 -43.42
CA TYR A 330 -7.49 -30.36 -42.24
C TYR A 330 -8.46 -29.27 -41.78
N THR A 331 -8.38 -28.95 -40.53
CA THR A 331 -8.95 -27.72 -39.96
C THR A 331 -7.84 -27.01 -39.21
N ALA A 332 -7.58 -25.77 -39.59
CA ALA A 332 -6.66 -24.89 -38.86
C ALA A 332 -7.46 -23.90 -38.02
N VAL A 333 -7.12 -23.81 -36.74
CA VAL A 333 -7.78 -22.90 -35.81
C VAL A 333 -6.72 -22.01 -35.18
N HIS A 334 -6.92 -20.71 -35.25
CA HIS A 334 -6.18 -19.73 -34.48
C HIS A 334 -7.08 -19.28 -33.32
N ASP A 335 -6.80 -19.77 -32.13
CA ASP A 335 -7.55 -19.51 -30.92
C ASP A 335 -6.63 -19.72 -29.68
N ASP A 336 -7.14 -19.44 -28.46
CA ASP A 336 -6.57 -19.99 -27.25
C ASP A 336 -6.69 -21.53 -27.31
N CYS A 337 -5.54 -22.22 -27.25
CA CYS A 337 -5.53 -23.66 -27.38
C CYS A 337 -6.24 -24.39 -26.24
N VAL A 338 -6.27 -23.84 -25.05
CA VAL A 338 -7.00 -24.39 -23.88
C VAL A 338 -8.50 -24.32 -24.14
N GLU A 339 -8.99 -23.17 -24.60
CA GLU A 339 -10.41 -22.97 -24.89
C GLU A 339 -10.86 -23.80 -26.10
N GLU A 340 -10.03 -23.94 -27.14
CA GLU A 340 -10.37 -24.78 -28.30
C GLU A 340 -10.40 -26.26 -27.92
N VAL A 341 -9.45 -26.76 -27.14
CA VAL A 341 -9.45 -28.16 -26.64
C VAL A 341 -10.69 -28.46 -25.81
N ARG A 342 -11.12 -27.54 -24.95
CA ARG A 342 -12.35 -27.68 -24.12
C ARG A 342 -13.63 -27.79 -24.96
N ARG A 343 -13.62 -27.30 -26.20
CA ARG A 343 -14.76 -27.42 -27.14
C ARG A 343 -14.76 -28.70 -27.94
N MET A 344 -13.66 -29.46 -27.91
CA MET A 344 -13.57 -30.73 -28.63
C MET A 344 -14.36 -31.84 -27.90
N GLU A 345 -14.90 -32.78 -28.66
CA GLU A 345 -15.55 -33.93 -28.07
C GLU A 345 -14.52 -34.88 -27.43
N ASP A 346 -14.89 -35.50 -26.33
CA ASP A 346 -14.05 -36.49 -25.67
C ASP A 346 -13.63 -37.59 -26.60
N ASN A 347 -12.36 -38.00 -26.57
CA ASN A 347 -11.79 -39.04 -27.41
C ASN A 347 -11.82 -38.76 -28.92
N SER A 348 -12.00 -37.51 -29.35
CA SER A 348 -12.02 -37.13 -30.78
C SER A 348 -10.61 -37.03 -31.40
N VAL A 349 -9.56 -36.95 -30.60
CA VAL A 349 -8.16 -36.76 -31.04
C VAL A 349 -7.35 -38.02 -30.77
N GLY A 350 -6.81 -38.63 -31.84
CA GLY A 350 -6.00 -39.86 -31.73
C GLY A 350 -4.51 -39.62 -31.49
N LEU A 351 -3.98 -38.41 -31.76
CA LEU A 351 -2.59 -38.07 -31.58
C LEU A 351 -2.45 -36.56 -31.38
N ILE A 352 -1.77 -36.16 -30.31
CA ILE A 352 -1.35 -34.77 -30.07
C ILE A 352 0.14 -34.66 -30.37
N HIS A 353 0.52 -33.76 -31.28
CA HIS A 353 1.91 -33.44 -31.58
C HIS A 353 2.11 -31.92 -31.41
N THR A 354 2.82 -31.52 -30.39
CA THR A 354 3.06 -30.12 -30.06
C THR A 354 4.47 -29.88 -29.57
N SER A 355 4.94 -28.63 -29.70
CA SER A 355 6.11 -28.12 -28.99
C SER A 355 5.60 -27.40 -27.77
N ILE A 356 5.85 -27.96 -26.59
CA ILE A 356 5.43 -27.36 -25.33
C ILE A 356 6.16 -26.02 -25.17
N PRO A 357 5.43 -24.91 -24.91
CA PRO A 357 6.04 -23.61 -24.64
C PRO A 357 6.96 -23.67 -23.43
N PHE A 358 8.07 -22.92 -23.46
CA PHE A 358 8.93 -22.80 -22.29
C PHE A 358 8.26 -21.83 -21.31
N GLY A 359 7.75 -22.36 -20.21
CA GLY A 359 7.20 -21.55 -19.14
C GLY A 359 8.26 -20.55 -18.64
N ASN A 360 7.90 -19.28 -18.61
CA ASN A 360 8.73 -18.19 -18.01
C ASN A 360 10.05 -17.84 -18.76
N HIS A 361 10.20 -18.20 -20.04
CA HIS A 361 11.41 -17.89 -20.82
C HIS A 361 11.16 -16.96 -22.01
N TYR A 362 10.04 -17.13 -22.71
CA TYR A 362 9.72 -16.38 -23.92
C TYR A 362 8.27 -15.92 -23.92
N GLU A 363 8.05 -14.74 -24.42
CA GLU A 363 6.74 -14.23 -24.77
C GLU A 363 6.43 -14.68 -26.21
N TYR A 364 5.45 -15.56 -26.39
CA TYR A 364 5.07 -16.10 -27.70
C TYR A 364 4.01 -15.26 -28.39
N SER A 365 3.19 -14.57 -27.64
CA SER A 365 2.13 -13.72 -28.17
C SER A 365 1.90 -12.48 -27.33
N ALA A 366 1.28 -11.46 -27.93
CA ALA A 366 0.83 -10.28 -27.22
C ALA A 366 -0.48 -10.51 -26.46
N ASN A 367 -0.77 -11.74 -26.04
CA ASN A 367 -1.97 -12.09 -25.28
C ASN A 367 -1.67 -12.25 -23.78
N TYR A 368 -2.66 -11.98 -22.93
CA TYR A 368 -2.53 -12.17 -21.47
C TYR A 368 -2.55 -13.65 -21.07
N ASP A 369 -3.10 -14.53 -21.92
CA ASP A 369 -3.19 -15.96 -21.70
C ASP A 369 -2.00 -16.74 -22.28
N ASP A 370 -0.93 -16.06 -22.69
CA ASP A 370 0.30 -16.68 -23.19
C ASP A 370 0.97 -17.55 -22.12
N PHE A 371 1.16 -18.83 -22.41
CA PHE A 371 1.82 -19.82 -21.54
C PHE A 371 3.25 -19.43 -21.12
N GLY A 372 3.94 -18.62 -21.91
CA GLY A 372 5.32 -18.18 -21.66
C GLY A 372 5.48 -17.33 -20.40
N HIS A 373 4.38 -16.88 -19.75
CA HIS A 373 4.40 -16.02 -18.58
C HIS A 373 4.11 -16.72 -17.24
N ASN A 374 4.01 -18.04 -17.22
CA ASN A 374 3.73 -18.79 -15.99
C ASN A 374 4.98 -18.94 -15.10
N GLN A 375 4.98 -18.33 -13.91
CA GLN A 375 6.04 -18.51 -12.92
C GLN A 375 5.88 -19.75 -12.04
N LYS A 376 4.66 -20.27 -11.90
CA LYS A 376 4.37 -21.47 -11.12
C LYS A 376 4.29 -22.67 -12.05
N THR A 377 5.15 -23.63 -11.82
CA THR A 377 5.18 -24.88 -12.57
C THR A 377 3.86 -25.64 -12.49
N GLU A 378 3.20 -25.62 -11.33
CA GLU A 378 1.91 -26.25 -11.12
C GLU A 378 0.83 -25.66 -12.05
N ARG A 379 0.74 -24.33 -12.16
CA ARG A 379 -0.24 -23.68 -13.02
C ARG A 379 0.03 -23.92 -14.51
N PHE A 380 1.31 -23.95 -14.88
CA PHE A 380 1.69 -24.30 -16.24
C PHE A 380 1.17 -25.70 -16.62
N PHE A 381 1.31 -26.66 -15.72
CA PHE A 381 0.77 -28.01 -15.95
C PHE A 381 -0.75 -28.07 -15.86
N GLU A 382 -1.40 -27.33 -14.95
CA GLU A 382 -2.87 -27.21 -14.91
C GLU A 382 -3.48 -26.66 -16.21
N GLN A 383 -2.73 -25.82 -16.93
CA GLN A 383 -3.18 -25.32 -18.25
C GLN A 383 -2.89 -26.33 -19.39
N MET A 384 -1.92 -27.22 -19.17
CA MET A 384 -1.56 -28.25 -20.15
C MET A 384 -2.40 -29.51 -20.02
N ASP A 385 -3.02 -29.79 -18.88
CA ASP A 385 -3.93 -30.89 -18.62
C ASP A 385 -5.33 -30.60 -19.20
#